data_b6fb3d7d1fb78cb3e25fb394bb1da0c7
#
_entry.id   b6fb3d7d1fb78cb3e25fb394bb1da0c7
#
_cell.length_a   1.000
_cell.length_b   1.000
_cell.length_c   1.000
_cell.angle_alpha   90.00
_cell.angle_beta   90.00
_cell.angle_gamma   90.00
#
_symmetry.space_group_name_H-M   'P 1'
#
loop_
_entity.id
_entity.type
_entity.pdbx_description
1 polymer ?
#
loop_
_entity_poly.entity_id
_entity_poly.type
_entity_poly.pdbx_seq_one_letter_code
_entity_poly.pdbx_strand_id
1 'polypeptide(L)'
;AQKIGMLYEMGLDSIKLNKDGMAPVKEQLEAIQRLGTKADVAKMVAVLHKEGMAPFFALFVDADEKNSSMNIVQMYQAGLGMGDRDYYLLDDEATVKVRDAYKQFIKQLFTLTGASPEQADAAVNAVMKIETGIAEISFSREDLRDTQKNYNKIKLEEFKARNNPLDWDVYFESMGLMEIEYLDAKQLPFYEALGEFLKNVSIDEQKYYLAFNLLNAAAPYLSDDFVATEFDFYGKTMSGKQEQQPRWKRSLSTVNGALGEAVGQMYVAKYFPASSKEKMLELVGNLQKALSERIAGLEWMSDETKAKAQEKLSAFIVKIGYPDKWRDYTALEIKDDSYWANVCRSNIFEMDYMLQQAGKPVDKARWGMTPQTVNAYYNPTTNEICFPAAI
;
A
#
# COMPACT_ATOMS: atom_id res chain seq x y z
N ALA A 1 -5.81 5.63 -23.68
CA ALA A 1 -4.64 5.15 -24.45
C ALA A 1 -3.45 6.09 -24.32
N GLN A 2 -3.60 7.42 -24.54
CA GLN A 2 -2.49 8.37 -24.52
C GLN A 2 -1.70 8.36 -23.19
N LYS A 3 -2.39 8.47 -22.03
CA LYS A 3 -1.75 8.44 -20.69
C LYS A 3 -0.97 7.13 -20.45
N ILE A 4 -1.51 6.00 -20.93
CA ILE A 4 -0.87 4.68 -20.86
C ILE A 4 0.44 4.70 -21.65
N GLY A 5 0.40 5.15 -22.93
CA GLY A 5 1.58 5.24 -23.78
C GLY A 5 2.66 6.14 -23.20
N MET A 6 2.30 7.36 -22.77
CA MET A 6 3.25 8.30 -22.16
C MET A 6 3.97 7.71 -20.96
N LEU A 7 3.22 7.15 -20.00
CA LEU A 7 3.82 6.58 -18.78
C LEU A 7 4.69 5.35 -19.10
N TYR A 8 4.27 4.53 -20.05
CA TYR A 8 5.05 3.37 -20.51
C TYR A 8 6.37 3.78 -21.15
N GLU A 9 6.33 4.74 -22.09
CA GLU A 9 7.52 5.26 -22.79
C GLU A 9 8.51 5.89 -21.82
N MET A 10 8.05 6.67 -20.83
CA MET A 10 8.92 7.24 -19.80
C MET A 10 9.69 6.15 -19.02
N GLY A 11 9.04 5.04 -18.68
CA GLY A 11 9.70 3.90 -18.02
C GLY A 11 10.70 3.17 -18.91
N LEU A 12 10.57 3.26 -20.24
CA LEU A 12 11.51 2.68 -21.20
C LEU A 12 12.72 3.57 -21.48
N ASP A 13 12.60 4.88 -21.30
CA ASP A 13 13.66 5.85 -21.63
C ASP A 13 14.80 5.84 -20.60
N SER A 14 15.65 4.80 -20.70
CA SER A 14 16.82 4.66 -19.83
C SER A 14 17.83 5.80 -20.01
N ILE A 15 17.90 6.41 -21.20
CA ILE A 15 18.83 7.51 -21.48
C ILE A 15 18.43 8.72 -20.64
N LYS A 16 17.15 9.10 -20.68
CA LYS A 16 16.63 10.21 -19.89
C LYS A 16 16.75 9.93 -18.39
N LEU A 17 16.33 8.73 -17.93
CA LEU A 17 16.38 8.34 -16.52
C LEU A 17 17.82 8.40 -15.97
N ASN A 18 18.81 7.90 -16.73
CA ASN A 18 20.22 7.97 -16.32
C ASN A 18 20.78 9.39 -16.35
N LYS A 19 20.36 10.23 -17.30
CA LYS A 19 20.73 11.64 -17.37
C LYS A 19 20.15 12.43 -16.19
N ASP A 20 18.91 12.20 -15.84
CA ASP A 20 18.22 12.91 -14.76
C ASP A 20 18.74 12.47 -13.36
N GLY A 21 19.18 11.21 -13.23
CA GLY A 21 19.75 10.67 -11.98
C GLY A 21 18.80 10.83 -10.80
N MET A 22 19.25 11.55 -9.76
CA MET A 22 18.44 11.85 -8.57
C MET A 22 17.63 13.16 -8.69
N ALA A 23 17.76 13.91 -9.78
CA ALA A 23 17.09 15.20 -9.91
C ALA A 23 15.56 15.13 -9.65
N PRO A 24 14.83 14.07 -10.04
CA PRO A 24 13.41 13.96 -9.76
C PRO A 24 12.99 13.99 -8.28
N VAL A 25 13.88 13.60 -7.37
CA VAL A 25 13.60 13.60 -5.91
C VAL A 25 14.21 14.77 -5.15
N LYS A 26 14.97 15.62 -5.84
CA LYS A 26 15.76 16.70 -5.21
C LYS A 26 14.89 17.66 -4.40
N GLU A 27 13.80 18.15 -4.98
CA GLU A 27 12.91 19.11 -4.32
C GLU A 27 12.25 18.50 -3.07
N GLN A 28 11.83 17.23 -3.14
CA GLN A 28 11.26 16.51 -1.99
C GLN A 28 12.30 16.30 -0.89
N LEU A 29 13.55 15.94 -1.23
CA LEU A 29 14.65 15.84 -0.26
C LEU A 29 14.96 17.18 0.40
N GLU A 30 15.01 18.27 -0.37
CA GLU A 30 15.19 19.61 0.18
C GLU A 30 14.04 20.02 1.10
N ALA A 31 12.80 19.67 0.77
CA ALA A 31 11.64 19.90 1.63
C ALA A 31 11.77 19.16 2.97
N ILE A 32 12.22 17.90 2.96
CA ILE A 32 12.49 17.11 4.16
C ILE A 32 13.62 17.76 5.00
N GLN A 33 14.67 18.25 4.37
CA GLN A 33 15.78 18.91 5.10
C GLN A 33 15.35 20.21 5.80
N ARG A 34 14.32 20.90 5.30
CA ARG A 34 13.78 22.13 5.91
C ARG A 34 12.85 21.91 7.10
N LEU A 35 12.49 20.67 7.44
CA LEU A 35 11.64 20.38 8.60
C LEU A 35 12.29 20.89 9.89
N GLY A 36 11.54 21.58 10.73
CA GLY A 36 12.04 22.15 11.97
C GLY A 36 11.16 21.89 13.19
N THR A 37 9.90 21.54 12.97
CA THR A 37 8.91 21.35 14.02
C THR A 37 8.18 20.00 13.90
N LYS A 38 7.53 19.60 14.98
CA LYS A 38 6.66 18.41 15.00
C LYS A 38 5.49 18.52 14.00
N ALA A 39 4.96 19.73 13.82
CA ALA A 39 3.92 20.01 12.84
C ALA A 39 4.43 19.87 11.40
N ASP A 40 5.66 20.32 11.12
CA ASP A 40 6.27 20.12 9.80
C ASP A 40 6.44 18.62 9.49
N VAL A 41 6.89 17.84 10.48
CA VAL A 41 7.02 16.38 10.34
C VAL A 41 5.65 15.74 10.07
N ALA A 42 4.61 16.10 10.81
CA ALA A 42 3.25 15.58 10.62
C ALA A 42 2.72 15.87 9.22
N LYS A 43 2.92 17.10 8.73
CA LYS A 43 2.55 17.49 7.36
C LYS A 43 3.32 16.69 6.30
N MET A 44 4.63 16.52 6.49
CA MET A 44 5.46 15.72 5.58
C MET A 44 5.05 14.25 5.56
N VAL A 45 4.74 13.65 6.71
CA VAL A 45 4.21 12.28 6.78
C VAL A 45 2.92 12.15 5.98
N ALA A 46 2.00 13.11 6.07
CA ALA A 46 0.78 13.11 5.26
C ALA A 46 1.07 13.22 3.76
N VAL A 47 2.04 14.04 3.34
CA VAL A 47 2.49 14.13 1.94
C VAL A 47 3.02 12.77 1.46
N LEU A 48 3.93 12.16 2.21
CA LEU A 48 4.51 10.87 1.85
C LEU A 48 3.47 9.75 1.81
N HIS A 49 2.48 9.75 2.74
CA HIS A 49 1.36 8.81 2.70
C HIS A 49 0.51 8.99 1.42
N LYS A 50 0.21 10.21 1.02
CA LYS A 50 -0.50 10.49 -0.24
C LYS A 50 0.30 10.05 -1.48
N GLU A 51 1.60 10.14 -1.43
CA GLU A 51 2.50 9.69 -2.49
C GLU A 51 2.77 8.16 -2.47
N GLY A 52 2.11 7.40 -1.59
CA GLY A 52 2.16 5.93 -1.56
C GLY A 52 3.22 5.33 -0.65
N MET A 53 3.86 6.14 0.19
CA MET A 53 4.80 5.68 1.23
C MET A 53 4.08 5.49 2.57
N ALA A 54 4.70 4.82 3.53
CA ALA A 54 4.09 4.56 4.83
C ALA A 54 5.07 4.76 6.01
N PRO A 55 5.73 5.93 6.15
CA PRO A 55 6.57 6.18 7.31
C PRO A 55 5.76 6.16 8.61
N PHE A 56 6.31 5.53 9.64
CA PHE A 56 5.76 5.34 10.99
C PHE A 56 4.52 4.45 11.09
N PHE A 57 3.55 4.61 10.20
CA PHE A 57 2.29 3.84 10.16
C PHE A 57 1.67 3.92 8.76
N ALA A 58 0.63 3.13 8.50
CA ALA A 58 -0.18 3.21 7.29
C ALA A 58 -1.61 3.67 7.62
N LEU A 59 -2.27 4.29 6.65
CA LEU A 59 -3.66 4.68 6.73
C LEU A 59 -4.37 4.29 5.44
N PHE A 60 -5.54 3.69 5.57
CA PHE A 60 -6.41 3.35 4.45
C PHE A 60 -7.88 3.46 4.85
N VAL A 61 -8.78 3.38 3.88
CA VAL A 61 -10.21 3.40 4.09
C VAL A 61 -10.79 2.12 3.48
N ASP A 62 -11.50 1.35 4.29
CA ASP A 62 -12.17 0.13 3.87
C ASP A 62 -13.41 -0.12 4.72
N ALA A 63 -14.18 -1.17 4.40
CA ALA A 63 -15.36 -1.54 5.14
C ALA A 63 -15.06 -1.76 6.64
N ASP A 64 -15.90 -1.21 7.50
CA ASP A 64 -15.86 -1.47 8.95
C ASP A 64 -16.21 -2.95 9.20
N GLU A 65 -15.31 -3.71 9.82
CA GLU A 65 -15.48 -5.15 10.04
C GLU A 65 -16.71 -5.51 10.89
N LYS A 66 -17.18 -4.59 11.73
CA LYS A 66 -18.42 -4.76 12.55
C LYS A 66 -19.64 -4.04 11.97
N ASN A 67 -19.46 -3.26 10.90
CA ASN A 67 -20.54 -2.63 10.14
C ASN A 67 -20.15 -2.56 8.66
N SER A 68 -20.12 -3.69 7.99
CA SER A 68 -19.61 -3.84 6.62
C SER A 68 -20.39 -3.09 5.53
N SER A 69 -21.46 -2.39 5.89
CA SER A 69 -22.18 -1.48 4.99
C SER A 69 -21.55 -0.08 4.91
N MET A 70 -20.63 0.26 5.82
CA MET A 70 -20.00 1.57 5.92
C MET A 70 -18.48 1.46 5.86
N ASN A 71 -17.85 2.40 5.19
CA ASN A 71 -16.39 2.55 5.21
C ASN A 71 -15.94 3.30 6.46
N ILE A 72 -14.79 2.89 7.00
CA ILE A 72 -14.11 3.54 8.12
C ILE A 72 -12.64 3.78 7.77
N VAL A 73 -12.07 4.86 8.31
CA VAL A 73 -10.61 5.06 8.28
C VAL A 73 -9.96 4.02 9.18
N GLN A 74 -8.99 3.33 8.67
CA GLN A 74 -8.23 2.31 9.39
C GLN A 74 -6.76 2.74 9.45
N MET A 75 -6.18 2.69 10.63
CA MET A 75 -4.76 2.96 10.85
C MET A 75 -4.06 1.68 11.27
N TYR A 76 -2.94 1.37 10.64
CA TYR A 76 -2.24 0.11 10.77
C TYR A 76 -0.75 0.35 11.05
N GLN A 77 -0.14 -0.51 11.89
CA GLN A 77 1.30 -0.48 12.12
C GLN A 77 2.08 -0.64 10.82
N ALA A 78 3.07 0.20 10.58
CA ALA A 78 3.94 0.17 9.41
C ALA A 78 5.26 0.90 9.69
N GLY A 79 6.03 1.19 8.66
CA GLY A 79 7.25 1.97 8.78
C GLY A 79 8.53 1.13 8.87
N LEU A 80 8.45 -0.16 8.55
CA LEU A 80 9.59 -1.08 8.53
C LEU A 80 10.00 -1.39 7.08
N GLY A 81 11.18 -0.94 6.65
CA GLY A 81 11.66 -1.15 5.28
C GLY A 81 11.92 -2.64 4.94
N MET A 82 12.23 -3.49 5.92
CA MET A 82 12.31 -4.94 5.74
C MET A 82 10.96 -5.66 5.90
N GLY A 83 9.87 -4.92 6.18
CA GLY A 83 8.49 -5.40 6.17
C GLY A 83 8.04 -6.17 7.41
N ASP A 84 8.94 -6.78 8.17
CA ASP A 84 8.61 -7.56 9.36
C ASP A 84 9.53 -7.23 10.53
N ARG A 85 8.96 -7.17 11.75
CA ARG A 85 9.69 -6.88 12.98
C ARG A 85 10.83 -7.85 13.26
N ASP A 86 10.66 -9.12 12.89
CA ASP A 86 11.63 -10.17 13.19
C ASP A 86 12.99 -9.93 12.53
N TYR A 87 13.03 -9.26 11.37
CA TYR A 87 14.30 -8.86 10.74
C TYR A 87 15.15 -7.91 11.60
N TYR A 88 14.52 -7.17 12.50
CA TYR A 88 15.19 -6.22 13.40
C TYR A 88 15.55 -6.83 14.74
N LEU A 89 14.79 -7.83 15.20
CA LEU A 89 14.82 -8.32 16.58
C LEU A 89 15.48 -9.68 16.75
N LEU A 90 15.50 -10.54 15.73
CA LEU A 90 16.11 -11.86 15.80
C LEU A 90 17.61 -11.80 15.50
N ASP A 91 18.38 -12.67 16.17
CA ASP A 91 19.84 -12.69 16.08
C ASP A 91 20.40 -13.99 15.46
N ASP A 92 19.55 -14.78 14.78
CA ASP A 92 20.03 -15.87 13.96
C ASP A 92 20.89 -15.38 12.78
N GLU A 93 21.82 -16.21 12.33
CA GLU A 93 22.81 -15.84 11.32
C GLU A 93 22.18 -15.33 10.00
N ALA A 94 21.08 -15.92 9.56
CA ALA A 94 20.41 -15.51 8.33
C ALA A 94 19.78 -14.13 8.45
N THR A 95 19.08 -13.86 9.56
CA THR A 95 18.47 -12.56 9.86
C THR A 95 19.53 -11.47 10.02
N VAL A 96 20.62 -11.74 10.69
CA VAL A 96 21.74 -10.78 10.85
C VAL A 96 22.35 -10.43 9.48
N LYS A 97 22.57 -11.41 8.60
CA LYS A 97 23.06 -11.14 7.22
C LYS A 97 22.12 -10.23 6.42
N VAL A 98 20.81 -10.46 6.51
CA VAL A 98 19.81 -9.60 5.84
C VAL A 98 19.87 -8.20 6.40
N ARG A 99 19.93 -8.06 7.73
CA ARG A 99 20.02 -6.75 8.41
C ARG A 99 21.28 -5.99 8.05
N ASP A 100 22.42 -6.67 7.91
CA ASP A 100 23.68 -6.03 7.49
C ASP A 100 23.63 -5.61 6.01
N ALA A 101 23.04 -6.43 5.13
CA ALA A 101 22.78 -6.04 3.75
C ALA A 101 21.85 -4.83 3.66
N TYR A 102 20.84 -4.74 4.53
CA TYR A 102 19.94 -3.59 4.62
C TYR A 102 20.66 -2.29 5.00
N LYS A 103 21.57 -2.34 5.96
CA LYS A 103 22.42 -1.18 6.31
C LYS A 103 23.25 -0.71 5.12
N GLN A 104 23.81 -1.64 4.34
CA GLN A 104 24.56 -1.28 3.11
C GLN A 104 23.63 -0.68 2.05
N PHE A 105 22.43 -1.21 1.91
CA PHE A 105 21.42 -0.67 1.02
C PHE A 105 21.06 0.79 1.35
N ILE A 106 20.77 1.07 2.64
CA ILE A 106 20.51 2.45 3.10
C ILE A 106 21.71 3.36 2.77
N LYS A 107 22.91 2.92 3.15
CA LYS A 107 24.15 3.69 2.90
C LYS A 107 24.33 4.00 1.42
N GLN A 108 24.11 3.02 0.53
CA GLN A 108 24.26 3.18 -0.89
C GLN A 108 23.25 4.18 -1.48
N LEU A 109 21.97 4.12 -1.05
CA LEU A 109 20.97 5.07 -1.49
C LEU A 109 21.38 6.54 -1.19
N PHE A 110 21.85 6.79 0.04
CA PHE A 110 22.33 8.13 0.40
C PHE A 110 23.62 8.52 -0.36
N THR A 111 24.53 7.59 -0.56
CA THR A 111 25.75 7.84 -1.36
C THR A 111 25.40 8.27 -2.79
N LEU A 112 24.39 7.66 -3.40
CA LEU A 112 23.92 8.01 -4.74
C LEU A 112 23.29 9.42 -4.82
N THR A 113 22.89 10.01 -3.68
CA THR A 113 22.44 11.41 -3.65
C THR A 113 23.61 12.41 -3.52
N GLY A 114 24.83 11.94 -3.42
CA GLY A 114 26.00 12.78 -3.17
C GLY A 114 26.27 13.09 -1.70
N ALA A 115 25.62 12.37 -0.77
CA ALA A 115 25.90 12.49 0.65
C ALA A 115 27.35 12.09 0.99
N SER A 116 27.97 12.79 1.94
CA SER A 116 29.31 12.39 2.44
C SER A 116 29.23 11.04 3.14
N PRO A 117 30.36 10.32 3.30
CA PRO A 117 30.39 9.08 4.07
C PRO A 117 29.79 9.22 5.48
N GLU A 118 30.07 10.34 6.17
CA GLU A 118 29.55 10.64 7.51
C GLU A 118 28.04 10.85 7.48
N GLN A 119 27.50 11.52 6.47
CA GLN A 119 26.05 11.71 6.29
C GLN A 119 25.35 10.38 5.98
N ALA A 120 25.96 9.55 5.12
CA ALA A 120 25.42 8.23 4.81
C ALA A 120 25.40 7.31 6.05
N ASP A 121 26.46 7.33 6.86
CA ASP A 121 26.52 6.58 8.12
C ASP A 121 25.51 7.12 9.15
N ALA A 122 25.32 8.42 9.26
CA ALA A 122 24.31 9.04 10.10
C ALA A 122 22.89 8.61 9.67
N ALA A 123 22.63 8.53 8.37
CA ALA A 123 21.37 8.03 7.83
C ALA A 123 21.11 6.57 8.20
N VAL A 124 22.13 5.69 8.05
CA VAL A 124 22.02 4.29 8.50
C VAL A 124 21.66 4.21 9.97
N ASN A 125 22.37 4.95 10.83
CA ASN A 125 22.14 4.94 12.26
C ASN A 125 20.73 5.42 12.63
N ALA A 126 20.26 6.51 12.03
CA ALA A 126 18.94 7.08 12.27
C ALA A 126 17.82 6.14 11.80
N VAL A 127 17.91 5.61 10.58
CA VAL A 127 16.92 4.66 10.04
C VAL A 127 16.86 3.40 10.89
N MET A 128 18.01 2.79 11.20
CA MET A 128 18.04 1.57 12.02
C MET A 128 17.52 1.81 13.43
N LYS A 129 17.82 2.95 14.06
CA LYS A 129 17.29 3.32 15.38
C LYS A 129 15.75 3.41 15.33
N ILE A 130 15.21 4.13 14.37
CA ILE A 130 13.77 4.36 14.26
C ILE A 130 13.02 3.06 13.91
N GLU A 131 13.49 2.32 12.91
CA GLU A 131 12.83 1.09 12.50
C GLU A 131 12.94 -0.02 13.55
N THR A 132 14.07 -0.13 14.28
CA THR A 132 14.18 -1.06 15.40
C THR A 132 13.19 -0.71 16.50
N GLY A 133 13.09 0.59 16.87
CA GLY A 133 12.11 1.02 17.85
C GLY A 133 10.66 0.76 17.42
N ILE A 134 10.34 0.94 16.13
CA ILE A 134 9.03 0.58 15.57
C ILE A 134 8.83 -0.95 15.65
N ALA A 135 9.84 -1.74 15.32
CA ALA A 135 9.78 -3.20 15.40
C ALA A 135 9.49 -3.72 16.80
N GLU A 136 10.13 -3.12 17.82
CA GLU A 136 9.94 -3.47 19.24
C GLU A 136 8.49 -3.30 19.71
N ILE A 137 7.81 -2.25 19.22
CA ILE A 137 6.43 -1.92 19.61
C ILE A 137 5.37 -2.53 18.66
N SER A 138 5.78 -3.12 17.55
CA SER A 138 4.88 -3.74 16.57
C SER A 138 4.33 -5.09 17.05
N PHE A 139 3.11 -5.39 16.70
CA PHE A 139 2.49 -6.70 16.92
C PHE A 139 3.21 -7.77 16.10
N SER A 140 3.27 -8.99 16.63
CA SER A 140 3.77 -10.18 15.93
C SER A 140 2.82 -10.59 14.79
N ARG A 141 3.31 -11.47 13.89
CA ARG A 141 2.48 -12.05 12.82
C ARG A 141 1.26 -12.80 13.36
N GLU A 142 1.41 -13.46 14.51
CA GLU A 142 0.34 -14.18 15.20
C GLU A 142 -0.70 -13.20 15.72
N ASP A 143 -0.27 -12.13 16.40
CA ASP A 143 -1.15 -11.09 16.93
C ASP A 143 -1.93 -10.37 15.82
N LEU A 144 -1.30 -10.13 14.66
CA LEU A 144 -1.95 -9.50 13.51
C LEU A 144 -3.07 -10.34 12.88
N ARG A 145 -3.12 -11.65 13.14
CA ARG A 145 -4.20 -12.54 12.68
C ARG A 145 -5.43 -12.54 13.57
N ASP A 146 -5.30 -12.05 14.80
CA ASP A 146 -6.42 -11.95 15.73
C ASP A 146 -7.30 -10.75 15.38
N THR A 147 -8.38 -10.98 14.65
CA THR A 147 -9.30 -9.94 14.18
C THR A 147 -9.97 -9.17 15.32
N GLN A 148 -10.19 -9.81 16.48
CA GLN A 148 -10.79 -9.14 17.65
C GLN A 148 -9.79 -8.19 18.32
N LYS A 149 -8.53 -8.62 18.43
CA LYS A 149 -7.44 -7.82 18.98
C LYS A 149 -7.12 -6.61 18.09
N ASN A 150 -7.27 -6.77 16.79
CA ASN A 150 -6.97 -5.74 15.78
C ASN A 150 -8.20 -4.89 15.37
N TYR A 151 -9.30 -4.92 16.12
CA TYR A 151 -10.44 -4.05 15.91
C TYR A 151 -10.60 -3.10 17.09
N ASN A 152 -10.23 -1.83 16.94
CA ASN A 152 -10.24 -0.82 17.97
C ASN A 152 -10.88 0.47 17.45
N LYS A 153 -12.20 0.43 17.21
CA LYS A 153 -12.97 1.60 16.79
C LYS A 153 -13.01 2.63 17.93
N ILE A 154 -12.49 3.81 17.65
CA ILE A 154 -12.33 4.88 18.63
C ILE A 154 -12.74 6.22 18.00
N LYS A 155 -13.23 7.17 18.81
CA LYS A 155 -13.47 8.54 18.35
C LYS A 155 -12.14 9.21 17.98
N LEU A 156 -12.16 10.01 16.91
CA LEU A 156 -10.96 10.73 16.46
C LEU A 156 -10.35 11.58 17.57
N GLU A 157 -11.18 12.33 18.31
CA GLU A 157 -10.71 13.20 19.40
C GLU A 157 -10.11 12.41 20.57
N GLU A 158 -10.67 11.24 20.88
CA GLU A 158 -10.12 10.34 21.90
C GLU A 158 -8.79 9.74 21.44
N PHE A 159 -8.68 9.33 20.17
CA PHE A 159 -7.44 8.84 19.60
C PHE A 159 -6.33 9.90 19.66
N LYS A 160 -6.61 11.13 19.26
CA LYS A 160 -5.66 12.25 19.31
C LYS A 160 -5.20 12.55 20.74
N ALA A 161 -6.14 12.50 21.71
CA ALA A 161 -5.81 12.77 23.13
C ALA A 161 -4.93 11.71 23.78
N ARG A 162 -5.09 10.43 23.40
CA ARG A 162 -4.32 9.31 23.96
C ARG A 162 -2.92 9.17 23.35
N ASN A 163 -2.76 9.56 22.11
CA ASN A 163 -1.59 9.26 21.32
C ASN A 163 -1.00 10.56 20.78
N ASN A 164 0.27 10.83 21.05
CA ASN A 164 0.88 12.09 20.62
C ASN A 164 2.28 11.90 20.00
N PRO A 165 2.45 10.95 19.01
CA PRO A 165 3.71 10.83 18.29
C PRO A 165 3.91 11.99 17.31
N LEU A 166 2.84 12.45 16.68
CA LEU A 166 2.81 13.52 15.68
C LEU A 166 1.84 14.62 16.10
N ASP A 167 1.84 15.72 15.38
CA ASP A 167 0.74 16.70 15.42
C ASP A 167 -0.43 16.14 14.60
N TRP A 168 -1.35 15.47 15.28
CA TRP A 168 -2.49 14.81 14.65
C TRP A 168 -3.45 15.77 13.97
N ASP A 169 -3.61 16.99 14.48
CA ASP A 169 -4.49 17.98 13.85
C ASP A 169 -3.93 18.36 12.48
N VAL A 170 -2.64 18.66 12.39
CA VAL A 170 -1.96 18.95 11.13
C VAL A 170 -1.99 17.73 10.19
N TYR A 171 -1.80 16.52 10.72
CA TYR A 171 -1.82 15.29 9.90
C TYR A 171 -3.20 15.02 9.30
N PHE A 172 -4.26 14.97 10.13
CA PHE A 172 -5.62 14.69 9.65
C PHE A 172 -6.17 15.81 8.77
N GLU A 173 -5.84 17.09 9.04
CA GLU A 173 -6.15 18.21 8.14
C GLU A 173 -5.49 18.02 6.78
N SER A 174 -4.19 17.68 6.74
CA SER A 174 -3.43 17.44 5.51
C SER A 174 -3.96 16.23 4.71
N MET A 175 -4.51 15.23 5.39
CA MET A 175 -5.17 14.08 4.77
C MET A 175 -6.61 14.38 4.33
N GLY A 176 -7.21 15.52 4.75
CA GLY A 176 -8.62 15.85 4.45
C GLY A 176 -9.61 15.03 5.27
N LEU A 177 -9.25 14.63 6.49
CA LEU A 177 -10.01 13.73 7.36
C LEU A 177 -10.52 14.37 8.65
N MET A 178 -10.61 15.69 8.73
CA MET A 178 -11.08 16.39 9.94
C MET A 178 -12.56 16.14 10.29
N GLU A 179 -13.36 15.73 9.31
CA GLU A 179 -14.81 15.53 9.46
C GLU A 179 -15.19 14.12 9.94
N ILE A 180 -14.23 13.20 10.10
CA ILE A 180 -14.53 11.83 10.55
C ILE A 180 -14.82 11.82 12.06
N GLU A 181 -15.85 11.09 12.48
CA GLU A 181 -16.16 10.91 13.91
C GLU A 181 -15.33 9.76 14.52
N TYR A 182 -15.15 8.68 13.79
CA TYR A 182 -14.48 7.46 14.24
C TYR A 182 -13.39 7.01 13.26
N LEU A 183 -12.38 6.35 13.80
CA LEU A 183 -11.42 5.53 13.06
C LEU A 183 -11.26 4.17 13.76
N ASP A 184 -10.70 3.20 13.05
CA ASP A 184 -10.24 1.95 13.64
C ASP A 184 -8.71 1.97 13.75
N ALA A 185 -8.19 2.15 14.97
CA ALA A 185 -6.77 2.03 15.27
C ALA A 185 -6.43 0.54 15.46
N LYS A 186 -6.16 -0.16 14.37
CA LYS A 186 -5.97 -1.62 14.33
C LYS A 186 -5.09 -2.16 15.47
N GLN A 187 -3.98 -1.52 15.73
CA GLN A 187 -3.06 -1.87 16.83
C GLN A 187 -2.95 -0.66 17.77
N LEU A 188 -4.02 -0.37 18.52
CA LEU A 188 -4.06 0.83 19.40
C LEU A 188 -2.86 0.95 20.34
N PRO A 189 -2.36 -0.13 21.02
CA PRO A 189 -1.16 -0.05 21.84
C PRO A 189 0.11 0.38 21.08
N PHE A 190 0.20 0.07 19.78
CA PHE A 190 1.32 0.51 18.95
C PHE A 190 1.40 2.04 18.88
N TYR A 191 0.27 2.74 18.73
CA TYR A 191 0.25 4.21 18.62
C TYR A 191 0.63 4.87 19.94
N GLU A 192 0.21 4.32 21.08
CA GLU A 192 0.60 4.81 22.40
C GLU A 192 2.12 4.66 22.62
N ALA A 193 2.66 3.49 22.28
CA ALA A 193 4.09 3.21 22.40
C ALA A 193 4.93 4.02 21.38
N LEU A 194 4.42 4.24 20.14
CA LEU A 194 5.06 5.09 19.14
C LEU A 194 5.23 6.53 19.65
N GLY A 195 4.19 7.05 20.35
CA GLY A 195 4.24 8.37 20.96
C GLY A 195 5.37 8.49 21.99
N GLU A 196 5.53 7.50 22.86
CA GLU A 196 6.60 7.48 23.85
C GLU A 196 7.98 7.31 23.20
N PHE A 197 8.10 6.43 22.22
CA PHE A 197 9.35 6.20 21.50
C PHE A 197 9.85 7.47 20.79
N LEU A 198 8.99 8.16 20.05
CA LEU A 198 9.37 9.34 19.26
C LEU A 198 9.77 10.56 20.11
N LYS A 199 9.48 10.58 21.40
CA LYS A 199 10.02 11.60 22.32
C LYS A 199 11.56 11.57 22.39
N ASN A 200 12.16 10.41 22.14
CA ASN A 200 13.60 10.17 22.19
C ASN A 200 14.27 10.17 20.80
N VAL A 201 13.54 10.59 19.78
CA VAL A 201 14.02 10.70 18.39
C VAL A 201 14.04 12.15 17.97
N SER A 202 15.20 12.67 17.63
CA SER A 202 15.35 14.07 17.19
C SER A 202 14.70 14.29 15.81
N ILE A 203 14.37 15.54 15.49
CA ILE A 203 13.86 15.90 14.16
C ILE A 203 14.89 15.58 13.07
N ASP A 204 16.18 15.73 13.35
CA ASP A 204 17.23 15.40 12.38
C ASP A 204 17.31 13.89 12.10
N GLU A 205 17.12 13.03 13.09
CA GLU A 205 16.98 11.58 12.87
C GLU A 205 15.71 11.27 12.05
N GLN A 206 14.61 11.95 12.35
CA GLN A 206 13.36 11.78 11.58
C GLN A 206 13.53 12.24 10.12
N LYS A 207 14.29 13.30 9.83
CA LYS A 207 14.61 13.71 8.46
C LYS A 207 15.33 12.60 7.69
N TYR A 208 16.33 11.96 8.26
CA TYR A 208 17.00 10.82 7.63
C TYR A 208 16.05 9.67 7.33
N TYR A 209 15.19 9.34 8.28
CA TYR A 209 14.19 8.29 8.10
C TYR A 209 13.17 8.62 7.01
N LEU A 210 12.64 9.84 6.97
CA LEU A 210 11.71 10.27 5.93
C LEU A 210 12.39 10.35 4.56
N ALA A 211 13.63 10.84 4.49
CA ALA A 211 14.43 10.83 3.27
C ALA A 211 14.70 9.41 2.77
N PHE A 212 14.98 8.47 3.67
CA PHE A 212 15.12 7.05 3.31
C PHE A 212 13.82 6.49 2.73
N ASN A 213 12.67 6.73 3.37
CA ASN A 213 11.38 6.29 2.82
C ASN A 213 11.14 6.81 1.41
N LEU A 214 11.46 8.10 1.15
CA LEU A 214 11.37 8.70 -0.18
C LEU A 214 12.32 8.02 -1.17
N LEU A 215 13.61 7.90 -0.85
CA LEU A 215 14.61 7.31 -1.73
C LEU A 215 14.31 5.85 -2.04
N ASN A 216 13.89 5.10 -1.03
CA ASN A 216 13.49 3.70 -1.18
C ASN A 216 12.30 3.54 -2.16
N ALA A 217 11.28 4.36 -2.00
CA ALA A 217 10.11 4.34 -2.89
C ALA A 217 10.42 4.82 -4.31
N ALA A 218 11.31 5.79 -4.45
CA ALA A 218 11.68 6.37 -5.74
C ALA A 218 12.70 5.54 -6.53
N ALA A 219 13.56 4.76 -5.85
CA ALA A 219 14.69 4.05 -6.46
C ALA A 219 14.32 3.24 -7.73
N PRO A 220 13.18 2.51 -7.81
CA PRO A 220 12.80 1.79 -9.03
C PRO A 220 12.51 2.67 -10.25
N TYR A 221 12.33 3.99 -10.05
CA TYR A 221 11.90 4.96 -11.06
C TYR A 221 12.98 6.00 -11.42
N LEU A 222 14.18 5.85 -10.88
CA LEU A 222 15.34 6.73 -11.11
C LEU A 222 16.35 6.10 -12.08
N SER A 223 17.64 6.52 -12.00
CA SER A 223 18.71 5.96 -12.82
C SER A 223 18.99 4.48 -12.53
N ASP A 224 19.71 3.85 -13.44
CA ASP A 224 20.04 2.42 -13.34
C ASP A 224 20.81 2.07 -12.05
N ASP A 225 21.61 2.99 -11.50
CA ASP A 225 22.33 2.76 -10.24
C ASP A 225 21.36 2.64 -9.05
N PHE A 226 20.30 3.46 -8.99
CA PHE A 226 19.26 3.36 -7.98
C PHE A 226 18.45 2.06 -8.16
N VAL A 227 18.07 1.76 -9.39
CA VAL A 227 17.33 0.52 -9.72
C VAL A 227 18.15 -0.71 -9.35
N ALA A 228 19.45 -0.74 -9.65
CA ALA A 228 20.33 -1.85 -9.29
C ALA A 228 20.48 -1.98 -7.76
N THR A 229 20.63 -0.86 -7.06
CA THR A 229 20.75 -0.83 -5.59
C THR A 229 19.49 -1.40 -4.93
N GLU A 230 18.29 -1.03 -5.38
CA GLU A 230 17.02 -1.56 -4.89
C GLU A 230 16.89 -3.06 -5.18
N PHE A 231 17.22 -3.48 -6.40
CA PHE A 231 17.15 -4.88 -6.80
C PHE A 231 18.14 -5.77 -6.05
N ASP A 232 19.35 -5.30 -5.79
CA ASP A 232 20.35 -6.06 -5.04
C ASP A 232 19.88 -6.39 -3.62
N PHE A 233 19.13 -5.48 -2.99
CA PHE A 233 18.55 -5.75 -1.68
C PHE A 233 17.20 -6.50 -1.79
N TYR A 234 16.15 -5.90 -2.33
CA TYR A 234 14.81 -6.53 -2.32
C TYR A 234 14.67 -7.69 -3.31
N GLY A 235 15.33 -7.60 -4.44
CA GLY A 235 15.32 -8.67 -5.45
C GLY A 235 16.19 -9.84 -5.03
N LYS A 236 17.49 -9.60 -4.88
CA LYS A 236 18.46 -10.69 -4.62
C LYS A 236 18.43 -11.13 -3.15
N THR A 237 18.65 -10.22 -2.21
CA THR A 237 18.81 -10.58 -0.79
C THR A 237 17.50 -11.04 -0.17
N MET A 238 16.41 -10.29 -0.34
CA MET A 238 15.13 -10.60 0.29
C MET A 238 14.33 -11.67 -0.45
N SER A 239 14.37 -11.68 -1.79
CA SER A 239 13.50 -12.54 -2.61
C SER A 239 14.24 -13.65 -3.35
N GLY A 240 15.59 -13.73 -3.28
CA GLY A 240 16.40 -14.76 -3.93
C GLY A 240 16.40 -14.73 -5.47
N LYS A 241 15.94 -13.63 -6.07
CA LYS A 241 15.95 -13.47 -7.53
C LYS A 241 17.38 -13.35 -8.05
N GLN A 242 17.65 -13.95 -9.21
CA GLN A 242 18.98 -13.92 -9.83
C GLN A 242 19.15 -12.73 -10.76
N GLU A 243 18.09 -12.35 -11.48
CA GLU A 243 18.09 -11.33 -12.51
C GLU A 243 16.91 -10.37 -12.37
N GLN A 244 17.13 -9.09 -12.69
CA GLN A 244 16.09 -8.09 -12.74
C GLN A 244 15.19 -8.35 -13.97
N GLN A 245 13.91 -8.09 -13.81
CA GLN A 245 12.98 -8.14 -14.93
C GLN A 245 13.37 -7.14 -16.03
N PRO A 246 13.18 -7.48 -17.30
CA PRO A 246 13.38 -6.55 -18.41
C PRO A 246 12.63 -5.23 -18.19
N ARG A 247 13.23 -4.13 -18.61
CA ARG A 247 12.69 -2.76 -18.40
C ARG A 247 11.23 -2.62 -18.89
N TRP A 248 10.90 -3.22 -20.03
CA TRP A 248 9.54 -3.16 -20.55
C TRP A 248 8.49 -3.80 -19.61
N LYS A 249 8.84 -4.89 -18.92
CA LYS A 249 7.96 -5.52 -17.93
C LYS A 249 7.77 -4.64 -16.69
N ARG A 250 8.85 -4.01 -16.22
CA ARG A 250 8.82 -3.08 -15.08
C ARG A 250 7.97 -1.85 -15.43
N SER A 251 8.17 -1.27 -16.62
CA SER A 251 7.37 -0.15 -17.10
C SER A 251 5.87 -0.53 -17.23
N LEU A 252 5.58 -1.70 -17.78
CA LEU A 252 4.21 -2.20 -17.86
C LEU A 252 3.58 -2.41 -16.46
N SER A 253 4.36 -2.88 -15.49
CA SER A 253 3.90 -3.01 -14.09
C SER A 253 3.51 -1.67 -13.49
N THR A 254 4.31 -0.61 -13.72
CA THR A 254 4.00 0.75 -13.29
C THR A 254 2.71 1.27 -13.93
N VAL A 255 2.54 1.05 -15.23
CA VAL A 255 1.30 1.44 -15.95
C VAL A 255 0.08 0.69 -15.40
N ASN A 256 0.21 -0.61 -15.11
CA ASN A 256 -0.85 -1.40 -14.47
C ASN A 256 -1.19 -0.89 -13.06
N GLY A 257 -0.20 -0.44 -12.30
CA GLY A 257 -0.43 0.17 -10.99
C GLY A 257 -1.18 1.50 -11.07
N ALA A 258 -0.76 2.36 -12.01
CA ALA A 258 -1.30 3.72 -12.14
C ALA A 258 -2.65 3.80 -12.88
N LEU A 259 -2.86 2.97 -13.91
CA LEU A 259 -3.98 3.04 -14.86
C LEU A 259 -4.62 1.66 -15.08
N GLY A 260 -4.68 0.85 -14.03
CA GLY A 260 -5.01 -0.57 -14.11
C GLY A 260 -6.32 -0.89 -14.83
N GLU A 261 -7.42 -0.21 -14.51
CA GLU A 261 -8.69 -0.46 -15.20
C GLU A 261 -8.71 0.08 -16.64
N ALA A 262 -7.96 1.14 -16.94
CA ALA A 262 -7.82 1.63 -18.32
C ALA A 262 -7.05 0.61 -19.20
N VAL A 263 -6.01 -0.03 -18.65
CA VAL A 263 -5.34 -1.18 -19.28
C VAL A 263 -6.30 -2.36 -19.39
N GLY A 264 -7.09 -2.60 -18.34
CA GLY A 264 -8.12 -3.65 -18.30
C GLY A 264 -9.14 -3.54 -19.42
N GLN A 265 -9.57 -2.33 -19.76
CA GLN A 265 -10.48 -2.11 -20.92
C GLN A 265 -9.85 -2.60 -22.22
N MET A 266 -8.56 -2.29 -22.46
CA MET A 266 -7.85 -2.72 -23.65
C MET A 266 -7.68 -4.25 -23.68
N TYR A 267 -7.36 -4.84 -22.53
CA TYR A 267 -7.21 -6.29 -22.37
C TYR A 267 -8.52 -7.02 -22.67
N VAL A 268 -9.62 -6.59 -22.05
CA VAL A 268 -10.95 -7.19 -22.22
C VAL A 268 -11.42 -7.10 -23.67
N ALA A 269 -11.28 -5.93 -24.28
CA ALA A 269 -11.67 -5.73 -25.68
C ALA A 269 -10.96 -6.69 -26.64
N LYS A 270 -9.73 -7.12 -26.32
CA LYS A 270 -8.93 -8.01 -27.16
C LYS A 270 -9.09 -9.49 -26.82
N TYR A 271 -9.20 -9.83 -25.55
CA TYR A 271 -9.02 -11.22 -25.09
C TYR A 271 -10.22 -11.83 -24.36
N PHE A 272 -11.22 -11.04 -23.97
CA PHE A 272 -12.35 -11.54 -23.18
C PHE A 272 -13.69 -11.09 -23.75
N PRO A 273 -14.25 -11.82 -24.74
CA PRO A 273 -15.54 -11.50 -25.33
C PRO A 273 -16.69 -11.66 -24.33
N ALA A 274 -17.82 -10.96 -24.58
CA ALA A 274 -19.00 -10.99 -23.73
C ALA A 274 -19.53 -12.42 -23.48
N SER A 275 -19.44 -13.28 -24.50
CA SER A 275 -19.83 -14.70 -24.39
C SER A 275 -19.02 -15.48 -23.34
N SER A 276 -17.78 -15.09 -23.08
CA SER A 276 -16.97 -15.70 -22.01
C SER A 276 -17.48 -15.28 -20.61
N LYS A 277 -17.88 -14.01 -20.44
CA LYS A 277 -18.51 -13.53 -19.21
C LYS A 277 -19.82 -14.29 -18.94
N GLU A 278 -20.66 -14.47 -19.97
CA GLU A 278 -21.93 -15.22 -19.85
C GLU A 278 -21.72 -16.67 -19.43
N LYS A 279 -20.76 -17.38 -20.06
CA LYS A 279 -20.42 -18.77 -19.70
C LYS A 279 -19.89 -18.88 -18.26
N MET A 280 -19.06 -17.94 -17.81
CA MET A 280 -18.55 -17.93 -16.44
C MET A 280 -19.64 -17.62 -15.43
N LEU A 281 -20.58 -16.72 -15.74
CA LEU A 281 -21.75 -16.47 -14.88
C LEU A 281 -22.64 -17.71 -14.76
N GLU A 282 -22.87 -18.45 -15.86
CA GLU A 282 -23.57 -19.73 -15.85
C GLU A 282 -22.83 -20.76 -14.99
N LEU A 283 -21.51 -20.91 -15.14
CA LEU A 283 -20.68 -21.81 -14.33
C LEU A 283 -20.82 -21.50 -12.83
N VAL A 284 -20.65 -20.23 -12.45
CA VAL A 284 -20.75 -19.80 -11.04
C VAL A 284 -22.17 -20.03 -10.52
N GLY A 285 -23.20 -19.73 -11.30
CA GLY A 285 -24.59 -20.02 -10.94
C GLY A 285 -24.84 -21.51 -10.67
N ASN A 286 -24.27 -22.40 -11.49
CA ASN A 286 -24.33 -23.84 -11.28
C ASN A 286 -23.59 -24.30 -10.03
N LEU A 287 -22.42 -23.68 -9.72
CA LEU A 287 -21.69 -23.95 -8.49
C LEU A 287 -22.47 -23.50 -7.26
N GLN A 288 -23.11 -22.33 -7.29
CA GLN A 288 -23.95 -21.85 -6.20
C GLN A 288 -25.16 -22.79 -5.97
N LYS A 289 -25.80 -23.27 -7.03
CA LYS A 289 -26.90 -24.24 -6.96
C LYS A 289 -26.43 -25.55 -6.34
N ALA A 290 -25.30 -26.11 -6.80
CA ALA A 290 -24.73 -27.33 -6.25
C ALA A 290 -24.35 -27.16 -4.76
N LEU A 291 -23.83 -26.01 -4.37
CA LEU A 291 -23.51 -25.70 -2.97
C LEU A 291 -24.79 -25.61 -2.11
N SER A 292 -25.85 -25.00 -2.63
CA SER A 292 -27.15 -24.93 -1.97
C SER A 292 -27.72 -26.35 -1.69
N GLU A 293 -27.68 -27.24 -2.69
CA GLU A 293 -28.10 -28.62 -2.55
C GLU A 293 -27.25 -29.39 -1.51
N ARG A 294 -25.92 -29.17 -1.51
CA ARG A 294 -25.03 -29.77 -0.52
C ARG A 294 -25.31 -29.27 0.90
N ILE A 295 -25.51 -27.98 1.12
CA ILE A 295 -25.83 -27.41 2.43
C ILE A 295 -27.14 -28.06 2.98
N ALA A 296 -28.14 -28.20 2.13
CA ALA A 296 -29.42 -28.84 2.53
C ALA A 296 -29.23 -30.28 3.02
N GLY A 297 -28.30 -31.03 2.41
CA GLY A 297 -28.03 -32.44 2.73
C GLY A 297 -27.01 -32.68 3.85
N LEU A 298 -26.43 -31.64 4.51
CA LEU A 298 -25.47 -31.87 5.59
C LEU A 298 -26.11 -32.37 6.89
N GLU A 299 -25.72 -33.56 7.32
CA GLU A 299 -26.25 -34.17 8.53
C GLU A 299 -25.71 -33.53 9.83
N TRP A 300 -24.47 -33.01 9.80
CA TRP A 300 -23.80 -32.42 10.97
C TRP A 300 -24.23 -30.98 11.27
N MET A 301 -24.95 -30.33 10.35
CA MET A 301 -25.38 -28.93 10.48
C MET A 301 -26.86 -28.87 10.91
N SER A 302 -27.16 -28.04 11.93
CA SER A 302 -28.56 -27.83 12.36
C SER A 302 -29.38 -27.14 11.25
N ASP A 303 -30.69 -27.30 11.27
CA ASP A 303 -31.61 -26.67 10.30
C ASP A 303 -31.51 -25.13 10.36
N GLU A 304 -31.35 -24.56 11.55
CA GLU A 304 -31.14 -23.13 11.74
C GLU A 304 -29.85 -22.68 11.06
N THR A 305 -28.73 -23.41 11.24
CA THR A 305 -27.44 -23.09 10.61
C THR A 305 -27.50 -23.27 9.09
N LYS A 306 -28.22 -24.32 8.61
CA LYS A 306 -28.47 -24.49 7.15
C LYS A 306 -29.20 -23.28 6.56
N ALA A 307 -30.26 -22.81 7.25
CA ALA A 307 -31.01 -21.62 6.82
C ALA A 307 -30.10 -20.37 6.72
N LYS A 308 -29.24 -20.16 7.72
CA LYS A 308 -28.22 -19.05 7.68
C LYS A 308 -27.19 -19.22 6.60
N ALA A 309 -26.74 -20.43 6.33
CA ALA A 309 -25.82 -20.71 5.22
C ALA A 309 -26.46 -20.45 3.84
N GLN A 310 -27.75 -20.81 3.67
CA GLN A 310 -28.50 -20.49 2.45
C GLN A 310 -28.73 -18.99 2.28
N GLU A 311 -29.05 -18.27 3.36
CA GLU A 311 -29.18 -16.81 3.37
C GLU A 311 -27.85 -16.17 2.91
N LYS A 312 -26.71 -16.59 3.47
CA LYS A 312 -25.38 -16.12 3.08
C LYS A 312 -25.08 -16.42 1.62
N LEU A 313 -25.39 -17.64 1.14
CA LEU A 313 -25.16 -18.03 -0.25
C LEU A 313 -26.00 -17.18 -1.23
N SER A 314 -27.25 -16.89 -0.90
CA SER A 314 -28.12 -16.06 -1.73
C SER A 314 -27.67 -14.59 -1.81
N ALA A 315 -26.93 -14.13 -0.80
CA ALA A 315 -26.40 -12.76 -0.71
C ALA A 315 -25.02 -12.59 -1.37
N PHE A 316 -24.46 -13.63 -2.00
CA PHE A 316 -23.18 -13.53 -2.69
C PHE A 316 -23.21 -12.53 -3.83
N ILE A 317 -22.21 -11.63 -3.83
CA ILE A 317 -21.94 -10.77 -4.96
C ILE A 317 -20.95 -11.50 -5.88
N VAL A 318 -21.30 -11.63 -7.17
CA VAL A 318 -20.51 -12.34 -8.16
C VAL A 318 -19.93 -11.34 -9.14
N LYS A 319 -18.60 -11.24 -9.20
CA LYS A 319 -17.86 -10.34 -10.10
C LYS A 319 -17.06 -11.18 -11.10
N ILE A 320 -17.43 -11.11 -12.37
CA ILE A 320 -16.84 -11.93 -13.44
C ILE A 320 -16.29 -11.06 -14.55
N GLY A 321 -15.05 -11.33 -14.91
CA GLY A 321 -14.37 -10.78 -16.08
C GLY A 321 -13.94 -9.33 -15.89
N TYR A 322 -14.88 -8.41 -15.83
CA TYR A 322 -14.62 -6.97 -15.77
C TYR A 322 -15.80 -6.21 -15.13
N PRO A 323 -15.57 -5.01 -14.56
CA PRO A 323 -16.59 -4.20 -13.92
C PRO A 323 -17.57 -3.62 -14.96
N ASP A 324 -18.85 -3.47 -14.58
CA ASP A 324 -19.86 -2.85 -15.44
C ASP A 324 -19.62 -1.35 -15.62
N LYS A 325 -19.02 -0.69 -14.62
CA LYS A 325 -18.61 0.71 -14.67
C LYS A 325 -17.11 0.81 -14.48
N TRP A 326 -16.43 1.32 -15.49
CA TRP A 326 -14.99 1.55 -15.47
C TRP A 326 -14.60 2.76 -14.63
N ARG A 327 -13.41 2.68 -14.03
CA ARG A 327 -12.82 3.80 -13.31
C ARG A 327 -12.56 4.98 -14.24
N ASP A 328 -12.93 6.16 -13.81
CA ASP A 328 -12.62 7.41 -14.50
C ASP A 328 -11.23 7.92 -14.09
N TYR A 329 -10.31 8.01 -15.05
CA TYR A 329 -8.96 8.55 -14.89
C TYR A 329 -8.82 9.96 -15.49
N THR A 330 -9.92 10.67 -15.80
CA THR A 330 -9.85 11.98 -16.47
C THR A 330 -9.04 12.97 -15.64
N ALA A 331 -9.23 12.99 -14.32
CA ALA A 331 -8.54 13.87 -13.40
C ALA A 331 -7.06 13.50 -13.13
N LEU A 332 -6.63 12.28 -13.47
CA LEU A 332 -5.23 11.89 -13.34
C LEU A 332 -4.40 12.53 -14.47
N GLU A 333 -3.51 13.45 -14.13
CA GLU A 333 -2.58 14.03 -15.10
C GLU A 333 -1.31 13.19 -15.22
N ILE A 334 -0.96 12.79 -16.44
CA ILE A 334 0.36 12.26 -16.80
C ILE A 334 1.06 13.33 -17.65
N LYS A 335 2.21 13.82 -17.17
CA LYS A 335 2.96 14.93 -17.78
C LYS A 335 4.30 14.45 -18.35
N ASP A 336 4.77 15.14 -19.38
CA ASP A 336 6.12 14.92 -19.94
C ASP A 336 7.17 15.69 -19.12
N ASP A 337 7.34 15.26 -17.86
CA ASP A 337 8.31 15.83 -16.93
C ASP A 337 9.21 14.73 -16.31
N SER A 338 8.77 14.09 -15.25
CA SER A 338 9.52 13.08 -14.53
C SER A 338 8.69 11.79 -14.38
N TYR A 339 9.33 10.64 -14.59
CA TYR A 339 8.71 9.34 -14.37
C TYR A 339 8.25 9.18 -12.91
N TRP A 340 9.13 9.51 -11.95
CA TRP A 340 8.80 9.50 -10.52
C TRP A 340 7.65 10.45 -10.18
N ALA A 341 7.64 11.67 -10.70
CA ALA A 341 6.56 12.62 -10.45
C ALA A 341 5.19 12.09 -10.94
N ASN A 342 5.16 11.37 -12.06
CA ASN A 342 3.93 10.74 -12.54
C ASN A 342 3.48 9.58 -11.66
N VAL A 343 4.41 8.81 -11.09
CA VAL A 343 4.10 7.78 -10.09
C VAL A 343 3.48 8.43 -8.84
N CYS A 344 4.07 9.51 -8.32
CA CYS A 344 3.49 10.25 -7.20
C CYS A 344 2.08 10.79 -7.51
N ARG A 345 1.86 11.38 -8.70
CA ARG A 345 0.52 11.85 -9.12
C ARG A 345 -0.50 10.72 -9.15
N SER A 346 -0.12 9.54 -9.63
CA SER A 346 -1.00 8.39 -9.65
C SER A 346 -1.32 7.87 -8.24
N ASN A 347 -0.34 7.85 -7.35
CA ASN A 347 -0.55 7.46 -5.95
C ASN A 347 -1.45 8.47 -5.21
N ILE A 348 -1.23 9.76 -5.41
CA ILE A 348 -2.09 10.82 -4.86
C ILE A 348 -3.54 10.66 -5.37
N PHE A 349 -3.71 10.42 -6.68
CA PHE A 349 -5.02 10.21 -7.28
C PHE A 349 -5.76 9.01 -6.66
N GLU A 350 -5.07 7.89 -6.45
CA GLU A 350 -5.65 6.71 -5.81
C GLU A 350 -5.93 6.95 -4.32
N MET A 351 -5.00 7.59 -3.60
CA MET A 351 -5.17 7.92 -2.20
C MET A 351 -6.35 8.86 -1.98
N ASP A 352 -6.45 9.95 -2.75
CA ASP A 352 -7.56 10.89 -2.64
C ASP A 352 -8.91 10.22 -2.95
N TYR A 353 -8.95 9.33 -3.94
CA TYR A 353 -10.17 8.55 -4.21
C TYR A 353 -10.56 7.65 -3.03
N MET A 354 -9.59 7.00 -2.41
CA MET A 354 -9.80 6.15 -1.25
C MET A 354 -10.26 6.98 -0.03
N LEU A 355 -9.60 8.10 0.25
CA LEU A 355 -9.94 8.99 1.37
C LEU A 355 -11.36 9.56 1.25
N GLN A 356 -11.83 9.86 0.04
CA GLN A 356 -13.20 10.32 -0.22
C GLN A 356 -14.27 9.29 0.16
N GLN A 357 -13.93 8.03 0.40
CA GLN A 357 -14.87 7.00 0.85
C GLN A 357 -15.05 6.96 2.37
N ALA A 358 -14.22 7.68 3.13
CA ALA A 358 -14.30 7.70 4.60
C ALA A 358 -15.71 8.10 5.08
N GLY A 359 -16.29 7.30 5.97
CA GLY A 359 -17.63 7.52 6.52
C GLY A 359 -18.80 7.36 5.54
N LYS A 360 -18.54 6.91 4.30
CA LYS A 360 -19.59 6.67 3.29
C LYS A 360 -19.97 5.19 3.22
N PRO A 361 -21.17 4.89 2.67
CA PRO A 361 -21.55 3.52 2.36
C PRO A 361 -20.52 2.81 1.44
N VAL A 362 -20.32 1.52 1.66
CA VAL A 362 -19.43 0.68 0.84
C VAL A 362 -20.00 0.57 -0.58
N ASP A 363 -19.20 0.91 -1.57
CA ASP A 363 -19.53 0.72 -2.99
C ASP A 363 -19.27 -0.74 -3.39
N LYS A 364 -20.33 -1.54 -3.41
CA LYS A 364 -20.29 -2.95 -3.80
C LYS A 364 -19.97 -3.18 -5.27
N ALA A 365 -20.03 -2.15 -6.12
CA ALA A 365 -19.64 -2.25 -7.54
C ALA A 365 -18.13 -2.16 -7.76
N ARG A 366 -17.38 -1.66 -6.78
CA ARG A 366 -15.92 -1.51 -6.84
C ARG A 366 -15.23 -2.88 -6.85
N TRP A 367 -14.27 -3.06 -7.76
CA TRP A 367 -13.43 -4.25 -7.84
C TRP A 367 -12.13 -4.10 -7.07
N GLY A 368 -11.68 -5.18 -6.40
CA GLY A 368 -10.39 -5.26 -5.72
C GLY A 368 -9.23 -5.69 -6.62
N MET A 369 -9.53 -6.18 -7.84
CA MET A 369 -8.53 -6.59 -8.83
C MET A 369 -8.90 -6.05 -10.20
N THR A 370 -7.89 -5.79 -11.04
CA THR A 370 -8.11 -5.39 -12.43
C THR A 370 -8.40 -6.61 -13.32
N PRO A 371 -9.07 -6.44 -14.48
CA PRO A 371 -9.42 -7.55 -15.37
C PRO A 371 -8.24 -8.39 -15.87
N GLN A 372 -7.06 -7.79 -16.02
CA GLN A 372 -5.83 -8.46 -16.47
C GLN A 372 -5.05 -9.14 -15.34
N THR A 373 -5.57 -9.14 -14.11
CA THR A 373 -4.94 -9.82 -12.97
C THR A 373 -5.18 -11.32 -13.04
N VAL A 374 -4.12 -12.13 -13.08
CA VAL A 374 -4.19 -13.60 -13.03
C VAL A 374 -4.33 -14.05 -11.59
N ASN A 375 -5.50 -13.87 -11.04
CA ASN A 375 -5.86 -14.25 -9.66
C ASN A 375 -7.38 -14.18 -9.48
N ALA A 376 -7.86 -14.57 -8.29
CA ALA A 376 -9.24 -14.43 -7.84
C ALA A 376 -9.25 -14.07 -6.36
N TYR A 377 -10.38 -13.57 -5.84
CA TYR A 377 -10.54 -13.34 -4.41
C TYR A 377 -11.96 -13.62 -3.91
N TYR A 378 -12.06 -13.89 -2.61
CA TYR A 378 -13.26 -13.76 -1.81
C TYR A 378 -13.04 -12.66 -0.77
N ASN A 379 -13.99 -11.72 -0.69
CA ASN A 379 -13.98 -10.68 0.34
C ASN A 379 -15.11 -10.96 1.36
N PRO A 380 -14.77 -11.30 2.61
CA PRO A 380 -15.78 -11.63 3.63
C PRO A 380 -16.59 -10.41 4.10
N THR A 381 -16.05 -9.19 4.01
CA THR A 381 -16.75 -7.97 4.45
C THR A 381 -17.88 -7.57 3.51
N THR A 382 -17.73 -7.82 2.22
CA THR A 382 -18.76 -7.59 1.19
C THR A 382 -19.50 -8.85 0.76
N ASN A 383 -19.05 -10.03 1.22
CA ASN A 383 -19.53 -11.35 0.79
C ASN A 383 -19.51 -11.50 -0.74
N GLU A 384 -18.35 -11.20 -1.33
CA GLU A 384 -18.18 -11.21 -2.78
C GLU A 384 -17.07 -12.16 -3.24
N ILE A 385 -17.29 -12.76 -4.42
CA ILE A 385 -16.28 -13.49 -5.17
C ILE A 385 -15.97 -12.73 -6.46
N CYS A 386 -14.69 -12.71 -6.83
CA CYS A 386 -14.22 -12.04 -8.04
C CYS A 386 -13.30 -12.96 -8.85
N PHE A 387 -13.65 -13.14 -10.11
CA PHE A 387 -12.86 -13.85 -11.12
C PHE A 387 -12.57 -12.90 -12.28
N PRO A 388 -11.41 -12.22 -12.28
CA PRO A 388 -11.00 -11.36 -13.38
C PRO A 388 -10.90 -12.09 -14.73
N ALA A 389 -10.90 -11.33 -15.83
CA ALA A 389 -10.88 -11.90 -17.18
C ALA A 389 -9.63 -12.74 -17.49
N ALA A 390 -8.52 -12.48 -16.82
CA ALA A 390 -7.23 -13.14 -17.08
C ALA A 390 -7.00 -14.45 -16.31
N ILE A 391 -7.91 -14.85 -15.40
CA ILE A 391 -7.76 -16.09 -14.64
C ILE A 391 -8.16 -17.30 -15.46
#